data_accc054e1a5d96a2e4cbcac599e49f11
#
_entry.id   accc054e1a5d96a2e4cbcac599e49f11
#
_cell.length_a   1.000
_cell.length_b   1.000
_cell.length_c   1.000
_cell.angle_alpha   90.00
_cell.angle_beta   90.00
_cell.angle_gamma   90.00
#
_symmetry.space_group_name_H-M   'P 1'
#
loop_
_entity.id
_entity.type
_entity.pdbx_description
1 polymer ?
#
loop_
_entity_poly.entity_id
_entity_poly.type
_entity_poly.pdbx_seq_one_letter_code
_entity_poly.pdbx_strand_id
1 'polypeptide(L)'
;MSEKIRLGILGGGGDSLIGVLHRVASSMHDKYKLIGGVFNPEHAISLDFGKQLGLDSSRVYKDLDSMIESENKLDKKDRIQAVSVLTPNFLHFPMAKSLLENDFHVICEKPLTTTYDEAIELSQIKKTKKLVFAVTYTYTGYPMVRQMTDMVKNGVIGKIHKVCLLYTSDAADDSLRVDLGGRRI
;
A
#
# COMPACT_ATOMS: atom_id res chain seq x y z
N MET A 1 9.11 9.58 -23.99
CA MET A 1 8.29 8.92 -22.95
C MET A 1 9.07 8.99 -21.64
N SER A 2 8.46 9.35 -20.53
CA SER A 2 9.14 9.34 -19.21
C SER A 2 9.52 7.91 -18.83
N GLU A 3 10.67 7.73 -18.22
CA GLU A 3 11.10 6.43 -17.70
C GLU A 3 10.08 5.91 -16.67
N LYS A 4 9.73 4.62 -16.77
CA LYS A 4 8.79 3.99 -15.83
C LYS A 4 9.47 3.73 -14.49
N ILE A 5 8.75 3.92 -13.42
CA ILE A 5 9.20 3.60 -12.05
C ILE A 5 9.31 2.07 -11.94
N ARG A 6 10.48 1.58 -11.58
CA ARG A 6 10.73 0.16 -11.33
C ARG A 6 10.14 -0.22 -9.98
N LEU A 7 9.10 -1.05 -10.04
CA LEU A 7 8.30 -1.46 -8.88
C LEU A 7 8.70 -2.87 -8.42
N GLY A 8 8.86 -3.02 -7.11
CA GLY A 8 8.90 -4.30 -6.43
C GLY A 8 7.61 -4.54 -5.63
N ILE A 9 7.29 -5.78 -5.33
CA ILE A 9 6.13 -6.13 -4.49
C ILE A 9 6.56 -7.11 -3.40
N LEU A 10 6.12 -6.88 -2.16
CA LEU A 10 6.23 -7.78 -1.03
C LEU A 10 4.84 -8.32 -0.67
N GLY A 11 4.65 -9.64 -0.75
CA GLY A 11 3.35 -10.28 -0.61
C GLY A 11 2.50 -10.22 -1.87
N GLY A 12 1.21 -10.36 -1.74
CA GLY A 12 0.25 -10.20 -2.84
C GLY A 12 0.35 -11.22 -3.98
N GLY A 13 1.00 -12.38 -3.75
CA GLY A 13 1.09 -13.48 -4.71
C GLY A 13 -0.18 -14.34 -4.76
N GLY A 14 -0.22 -15.27 -5.72
CA GLY A 14 -1.34 -16.20 -5.92
C GLY A 14 -2.68 -15.47 -6.09
N ASP A 15 -3.70 -15.97 -5.40
CA ASP A 15 -5.08 -15.48 -5.47
C ASP A 15 -5.35 -14.24 -4.60
N SER A 16 -4.30 -13.56 -4.14
CA SER A 16 -4.45 -12.34 -3.35
C SER A 16 -5.17 -11.25 -4.14
N LEU A 17 -6.41 -10.92 -3.73
CA LEU A 17 -7.17 -9.83 -4.33
C LEU A 17 -6.39 -8.50 -4.31
N ILE A 18 -5.76 -8.18 -3.18
CA ILE A 18 -4.97 -6.96 -3.03
C ILE A 18 -3.76 -6.97 -3.98
N GLY A 19 -3.11 -8.12 -4.13
CA GLY A 19 -2.01 -8.28 -5.09
C GLY A 19 -2.47 -8.03 -6.53
N VAL A 20 -3.63 -8.55 -6.94
CA VAL A 20 -4.23 -8.29 -8.26
C VAL A 20 -4.50 -6.80 -8.43
N LEU A 21 -5.15 -6.16 -7.45
CA LEU A 21 -5.51 -4.75 -7.54
C LEU A 21 -4.28 -3.85 -7.69
N HIS A 22 -3.22 -4.10 -6.92
CA HIS A 22 -1.97 -3.34 -7.04
C HIS A 22 -1.29 -3.53 -8.41
N ARG A 23 -1.24 -4.75 -8.92
CA ARG A 23 -0.66 -5.02 -10.25
C ARG A 23 -1.47 -4.34 -11.36
N VAL A 24 -2.79 -4.41 -11.31
CA VAL A 24 -3.66 -3.73 -12.27
C VAL A 24 -3.47 -2.21 -12.16
N ALA A 25 -3.56 -1.64 -10.96
CA ALA A 25 -3.42 -0.19 -10.75
C ALA A 25 -2.06 0.32 -11.24
N SER A 26 -0.98 -0.41 -10.99
CA SER A 26 0.37 -0.02 -11.45
C SER A 26 0.51 -0.04 -12.97
N SER A 27 -0.28 -0.83 -13.67
CA SER A 27 -0.25 -0.92 -15.14
C SER A 27 -1.13 0.11 -15.86
N MET A 28 -2.16 0.67 -15.18
CA MET A 28 -3.22 1.47 -15.83
C MET A 28 -2.72 2.71 -16.59
N HIS A 29 -1.69 3.38 -16.12
CA HIS A 29 -1.18 4.62 -16.74
C HIS A 29 0.25 4.49 -17.27
N ASP A 30 0.74 3.28 -17.39
CA ASP A 30 2.09 2.97 -17.89
C ASP A 30 3.22 3.72 -17.15
N LYS A 31 2.99 4.04 -15.87
CA LYS A 31 3.95 4.75 -15.01
C LYS A 31 4.89 3.82 -14.25
N TYR A 32 4.48 2.59 -14.05
CA TYR A 32 5.25 1.59 -13.31
C TYR A 32 5.60 0.40 -14.19
N LYS A 33 6.71 -0.25 -13.87
CA LYS A 33 7.11 -1.54 -14.41
C LYS A 33 7.42 -2.46 -13.22
N LEU A 34 6.59 -3.49 -13.02
CA LEU A 34 6.91 -4.53 -12.06
C LEU A 34 8.13 -5.30 -12.54
N ILE A 35 9.18 -5.37 -11.72
CA ILE A 35 10.45 -5.98 -12.11
C ILE A 35 10.93 -7.06 -11.14
N GLY A 36 10.32 -7.20 -9.95
CA GLY A 36 10.70 -8.24 -8.99
C GLY A 36 9.94 -8.12 -7.68
N GLY A 37 10.31 -8.96 -6.71
CA GLY A 37 9.74 -8.93 -5.37
C GLY A 37 9.81 -10.25 -4.63
N VAL A 38 9.06 -10.33 -3.52
CA VAL A 38 8.83 -11.51 -2.70
C VAL A 38 7.33 -11.74 -2.64
N PHE A 39 6.80 -12.72 -3.35
CA PHE A 39 5.36 -12.89 -3.52
C PHE A 39 4.74 -13.88 -2.54
N ASN A 40 5.55 -14.74 -1.92
CA ASN A 40 5.12 -15.74 -0.96
C ASN A 40 6.28 -16.01 0.03
N PRO A 41 5.99 -16.31 1.32
CA PRO A 41 7.01 -16.73 2.27
C PRO A 41 7.77 -17.99 1.83
N GLU A 42 7.12 -18.89 1.11
CA GLU A 42 7.73 -20.05 0.50
C GLU A 42 8.35 -19.68 -0.85
N HIS A 43 9.68 -19.70 -0.93
CA HIS A 43 10.42 -19.19 -2.09
C HIS A 43 10.06 -19.92 -3.39
N ALA A 44 9.84 -21.23 -3.35
CA ALA A 44 9.47 -22.02 -4.52
C ALA A 44 8.14 -21.54 -5.13
N ILE A 45 7.14 -21.24 -4.27
CA ILE A 45 5.85 -20.68 -4.69
C ILE A 45 6.03 -19.26 -5.24
N SER A 46 6.90 -18.46 -4.59
CA SER A 46 7.23 -17.11 -5.05
C SER A 46 7.87 -17.13 -6.44
N LEU A 47 8.79 -18.05 -6.69
CA LEU A 47 9.44 -18.22 -8.00
C LEU A 47 8.45 -18.63 -9.09
N ASP A 48 7.60 -19.60 -8.82
CA ASP A 48 6.59 -20.03 -9.79
C ASP A 48 5.63 -18.88 -10.14
N PHE A 49 5.19 -18.14 -9.13
CA PHE A 49 4.35 -16.97 -9.35
C PHE A 49 5.06 -15.86 -10.12
N GLY A 50 6.31 -15.57 -9.82
CA GLY A 50 7.13 -14.63 -10.57
C GLY A 50 7.28 -15.01 -12.05
N LYS A 51 7.44 -16.31 -12.33
CA LYS A 51 7.48 -16.85 -13.69
C LYS A 51 6.14 -16.64 -14.43
N GLN A 52 5.00 -16.86 -13.76
CA GLN A 52 3.68 -16.57 -14.33
C GLN A 52 3.51 -15.09 -14.70
N LEU A 53 4.14 -14.19 -13.94
CA LEU A 53 4.16 -12.76 -14.23
C LEU A 53 5.20 -12.34 -15.29
N GLY A 54 5.99 -13.28 -15.84
CA GLY A 54 7.04 -12.99 -16.82
C GLY A 54 8.24 -12.27 -16.22
N LEU A 55 8.47 -12.40 -14.92
CA LEU A 55 9.63 -11.79 -14.25
C LEU A 55 10.88 -12.64 -14.40
N ASP A 56 12.04 -11.98 -14.40
CA ASP A 56 13.33 -12.63 -14.26
C ASP A 56 13.41 -13.33 -12.90
N SER A 57 13.73 -14.63 -12.88
CA SER A 57 13.84 -15.41 -11.65
C SER A 57 14.91 -14.87 -10.69
N SER A 58 15.95 -14.23 -11.21
CA SER A 58 16.98 -13.55 -10.39
C SER A 58 16.44 -12.33 -9.61
N ARG A 59 15.25 -11.84 -9.99
CA ARG A 59 14.57 -10.71 -9.35
C ARG A 59 13.38 -11.16 -8.47
N VAL A 60 13.20 -12.46 -8.29
CA VAL A 60 12.24 -13.05 -7.35
C VAL A 60 13.03 -13.56 -6.14
N TYR A 61 12.92 -12.83 -5.06
CA TYR A 61 13.77 -13.00 -3.89
C TYR A 61 13.13 -13.93 -2.87
N LYS A 62 13.98 -14.52 -2.02
CA LYS A 62 13.54 -15.41 -0.95
C LYS A 62 12.81 -14.66 0.17
N ASP A 63 13.33 -13.50 0.53
CA ASP A 63 12.85 -12.66 1.61
C ASP A 63 13.22 -11.18 1.36
N LEU A 64 12.79 -10.29 2.26
CA LEU A 64 13.07 -8.87 2.18
C LEU A 64 14.56 -8.57 2.24
N ASP A 65 15.30 -9.25 3.12
CA ASP A 65 16.72 -8.97 3.33
C ASP A 65 17.53 -9.32 2.09
N SER A 66 17.27 -10.48 1.49
CA SER A 66 17.91 -10.90 0.24
C SER A 66 17.55 -9.99 -0.93
N MET A 67 16.32 -9.45 -0.97
CA MET A 67 15.91 -8.44 -1.95
C MET A 67 16.72 -7.15 -1.78
N ILE A 68 16.77 -6.61 -0.58
CA ILE A 68 17.51 -5.38 -0.28
C ILE A 68 19.00 -5.54 -0.61
N GLU A 69 19.60 -6.63 -0.15
CA GLU A 69 21.02 -6.91 -0.40
C GLU A 69 21.35 -6.99 -1.90
N SER A 70 20.51 -7.70 -2.66
CA SER A 70 20.70 -7.86 -4.10
C SER A 70 20.47 -6.56 -4.85
N GLU A 71 19.41 -5.82 -4.52
CA GLU A 71 19.07 -4.57 -5.16
C GLU A 71 20.11 -3.46 -4.86
N ASN A 72 20.70 -3.45 -3.67
CA ASN A 72 21.74 -2.50 -3.30
C ASN A 72 23.06 -2.71 -4.06
N LYS A 73 23.27 -3.89 -4.65
CA LYS A 73 24.45 -4.19 -5.50
C LYS A 73 24.26 -3.73 -6.95
N LEU A 74 23.04 -3.39 -7.34
CA LEU A 74 22.73 -2.96 -8.71
C LEU A 74 22.96 -1.46 -8.92
N ASP A 75 23.21 -1.08 -10.15
CA ASP A 75 23.21 0.33 -10.55
C ASP A 75 21.84 0.96 -10.28
N LYS A 76 21.83 2.24 -9.90
CA LYS A 76 20.58 2.98 -9.62
C LYS A 76 19.55 2.94 -10.76
N LYS A 77 20.03 2.84 -12.02
CA LYS A 77 19.16 2.75 -13.21
C LYS A 77 18.44 1.41 -13.35
N ASP A 78 18.96 0.34 -12.71
CA ASP A 78 18.45 -1.02 -12.83
C ASP A 78 17.71 -1.48 -11.57
N ARG A 79 18.00 -0.81 -10.43
CA ARG A 79 17.46 -1.11 -9.12
C ARG A 79 15.95 -0.83 -9.03
N ILE A 80 15.22 -1.60 -8.21
CA ILE A 80 13.87 -1.27 -7.74
C ILE A 80 13.89 0.12 -7.10
N GLN A 81 12.96 0.98 -7.48
CA GLN A 81 12.83 2.35 -6.95
C GLN A 81 11.75 2.42 -5.87
N ALA A 82 10.64 1.74 -6.10
CA ALA A 82 9.50 1.73 -5.19
C ALA A 82 9.07 0.30 -4.89
N VAL A 83 8.61 0.05 -3.66
CA VAL A 83 8.13 -1.26 -3.23
C VAL A 83 6.71 -1.14 -2.66
N SER A 84 5.80 -1.97 -3.16
CA SER A 84 4.47 -2.14 -2.58
C SER A 84 4.51 -3.22 -1.50
N VAL A 85 4.12 -2.87 -0.27
CA VAL A 85 4.05 -3.79 0.87
C VAL A 85 2.59 -4.22 1.04
N LEU A 86 2.32 -5.49 0.71
CA LEU A 86 0.99 -6.11 0.64
C LEU A 86 0.90 -7.32 1.57
N THR A 87 1.68 -7.31 2.61
CA THR A 87 1.80 -8.38 3.60
C THR A 87 0.73 -8.23 4.68
N PRO A 88 0.60 -9.19 5.62
CA PRO A 88 -0.23 -9.01 6.81
C PRO A 88 0.17 -7.79 7.64
N ASN A 89 -0.80 -7.16 8.30
CA ASN A 89 -0.65 -5.88 8.99
C ASN A 89 0.55 -5.77 9.94
N PHE A 90 0.83 -6.83 10.69
CA PHE A 90 1.95 -6.85 11.66
C PHE A 90 3.34 -6.81 11.00
N LEU A 91 3.42 -7.06 9.70
CA LEU A 91 4.66 -6.97 8.91
C LEU A 91 4.83 -5.60 8.24
N HIS A 92 3.81 -4.75 8.23
CA HIS A 92 3.89 -3.45 7.54
C HIS A 92 5.00 -2.58 8.11
N PHE A 93 5.03 -2.42 9.44
CA PHE A 93 6.04 -1.58 10.09
C PHE A 93 7.47 -2.08 9.85
N PRO A 94 7.86 -3.32 10.21
CA PRO A 94 9.23 -3.76 10.05
C PRO A 94 9.69 -3.75 8.58
N MET A 95 8.82 -4.11 7.64
CA MET A 95 9.16 -4.09 6.22
C MET A 95 9.28 -2.67 5.65
N ALA A 96 8.33 -1.79 5.96
CA ALA A 96 8.39 -0.40 5.51
C ALA A 96 9.60 0.33 6.10
N LYS A 97 9.91 0.09 7.37
CA LYS A 97 11.10 0.64 8.02
C LYS A 97 12.37 0.21 7.31
N SER A 98 12.57 -1.09 7.12
CA SER A 98 13.75 -1.63 6.44
C SER A 98 13.90 -1.08 5.02
N LEU A 99 12.81 -0.97 4.26
CA LEU A 99 12.81 -0.40 2.93
C LEU A 99 13.22 1.08 2.92
N LEU A 100 12.60 1.89 3.80
CA LEU A 100 12.92 3.32 3.90
C LEU A 100 14.36 3.56 4.34
N GLU A 101 14.87 2.78 5.29
CA GLU A 101 16.26 2.84 5.74
C GLU A 101 17.26 2.52 4.62
N ASN A 102 16.84 1.70 3.65
CA ASN A 102 17.63 1.31 2.48
C ASN A 102 17.27 2.11 1.20
N ASP A 103 16.69 3.30 1.34
CA ASP A 103 16.45 4.27 0.26
C ASP A 103 15.45 3.81 -0.82
N PHE A 104 14.50 2.93 -0.49
CA PHE A 104 13.37 2.62 -1.35
C PHE A 104 12.18 3.54 -1.06
N HIS A 105 11.47 3.97 -2.09
CA HIS A 105 10.13 4.52 -1.94
C HIS A 105 9.16 3.41 -1.55
N VAL A 106 8.16 3.71 -0.72
CA VAL A 106 7.25 2.69 -0.20
C VAL A 106 5.79 3.05 -0.48
N ILE A 107 5.04 2.05 -0.94
CA ILE A 107 3.58 2.06 -1.01
C ILE A 107 3.11 0.97 -0.06
N CYS A 108 2.51 1.33 1.08
CA CYS A 108 2.10 0.38 2.11
C CYS A 108 0.60 0.21 2.13
N GLU A 109 0.12 -1.04 2.26
CA GLU A 109 -1.29 -1.31 2.50
C GLU A 109 -1.75 -0.81 3.87
N LYS A 110 -3.05 -0.57 3.95
CA LYS A 110 -3.71 -0.20 5.21
C LYS A 110 -3.97 -1.44 6.09
N PRO A 111 -4.02 -1.31 7.41
CA PRO A 111 -3.60 -0.15 8.20
C PRO A 111 -2.08 0.05 8.12
N LEU A 112 -1.62 1.27 8.27
CA LEU A 112 -0.19 1.60 8.15
C LEU A 112 0.68 0.79 9.11
N THR A 113 0.27 0.73 10.36
CA THR A 113 0.99 0.04 11.46
C THR A 113 0.00 -0.52 12.46
N THR A 114 0.48 -1.29 13.43
CA THR A 114 -0.33 -1.83 14.51
C THR A 114 -0.35 -0.92 15.75
N THR A 115 0.62 -0.02 15.88
CA THR A 115 0.71 0.93 16.99
C THR A 115 0.95 2.36 16.48
N TYR A 116 0.64 3.34 17.33
CA TYR A 116 0.89 4.75 17.06
C TYR A 116 2.39 5.07 17.00
N ASP A 117 3.18 4.49 17.89
CA ASP A 117 4.63 4.75 17.97
C ASP A 117 5.35 4.29 16.71
N GLU A 118 4.98 3.13 16.16
CA GLU A 118 5.48 2.66 14.87
C GLU A 118 5.18 3.66 13.73
N ALA A 119 3.99 4.24 13.71
CA ALA A 119 3.62 5.22 12.68
C ALA A 119 4.44 6.51 12.81
N ILE A 120 4.71 6.97 14.04
CA ILE A 120 5.58 8.13 14.31
C ILE A 120 7.00 7.85 13.83
N GLU A 121 7.54 6.68 14.11
CA GLU A 121 8.89 6.30 13.70
C GLU A 121 9.02 6.30 12.17
N LEU A 122 8.10 5.67 11.44
CA LEU A 122 8.09 5.70 9.96
C LEU A 122 8.02 7.13 9.41
N SER A 123 7.21 7.99 10.04
CA SER A 123 7.10 9.40 9.65
C SER A 123 8.43 10.15 9.80
N GLN A 124 9.18 9.86 10.86
CA GLN A 124 10.49 10.46 11.10
C GLN A 124 11.53 10.00 10.07
N ILE A 125 11.62 8.69 9.81
CA ILE A 125 12.54 8.13 8.81
C ILE A 125 12.25 8.74 7.44
N LYS A 126 10.98 8.79 7.02
CA LYS A 126 10.56 9.36 5.74
C LYS A 126 10.98 10.82 5.60
N LYS A 127 10.85 11.63 6.65
CA LYS A 127 11.23 13.06 6.63
C LYS A 127 12.72 13.25 6.42
N THR A 128 13.56 12.49 7.11
CA THR A 128 15.02 12.60 7.02
C THR A 128 15.55 12.18 5.64
N LYS A 129 14.96 11.16 5.05
CA LYS A 129 15.44 10.57 3.79
C LYS A 129 14.85 11.19 2.51
N LYS A 130 13.86 12.07 2.62
CA LYS A 130 13.16 12.69 1.48
C LYS A 130 12.53 11.67 0.52
N LEU A 131 12.11 10.53 1.04
CA LEU A 131 11.48 9.46 0.26
C LEU A 131 9.97 9.71 0.12
N VAL A 132 9.38 9.10 -0.90
CA VAL A 132 7.92 8.98 -1.03
C VAL A 132 7.48 7.79 -0.19
N PHE A 133 6.53 8.04 0.72
CA PHE A 133 5.87 7.02 1.49
C PHE A 133 4.36 7.26 1.39
N ALA A 134 3.66 6.33 0.76
CA ALA A 134 2.22 6.40 0.53
C ALA A 134 1.52 5.24 1.25
N VAL A 135 0.34 5.51 1.81
CA VAL A 135 -0.55 4.49 2.38
C VAL A 135 -1.78 4.38 1.51
N THR A 136 -2.20 3.17 1.19
CA THR A 136 -3.30 2.93 0.26
C THR A 136 -4.67 3.09 0.91
N TYR A 137 -5.00 4.30 1.33
CA TYR A 137 -6.36 4.68 1.70
C TYR A 137 -7.21 4.89 0.45
N THR A 138 -7.57 3.80 -0.21
CA THR A 138 -8.18 3.77 -1.55
C THR A 138 -9.39 4.68 -1.70
N TYR A 139 -10.24 4.73 -0.69
CA TYR A 139 -11.47 5.55 -0.73
C TYR A 139 -11.20 7.05 -0.81
N THR A 140 -10.05 7.53 -0.35
CA THR A 140 -9.67 8.95 -0.48
C THR A 140 -9.45 9.37 -1.94
N GLY A 141 -9.26 8.42 -2.83
CA GLY A 141 -9.13 8.64 -4.27
C GLY A 141 -10.46 8.81 -5.02
N TYR A 142 -11.59 8.46 -4.41
CA TYR A 142 -12.88 8.52 -5.07
C TYR A 142 -13.31 9.95 -5.37
N PRO A 143 -13.87 10.23 -6.57
CA PRO A 143 -14.27 11.57 -6.96
C PRO A 143 -15.21 12.24 -5.95
N MET A 144 -16.21 11.50 -5.46
CA MET A 144 -17.17 12.03 -4.47
C MET A 144 -16.52 12.35 -3.12
N VAL A 145 -15.52 11.58 -2.68
CA VAL A 145 -14.79 11.86 -1.44
C VAL A 145 -13.94 13.11 -1.59
N ARG A 146 -13.32 13.29 -2.76
CA ARG A 146 -12.57 14.54 -3.08
C ARG A 146 -13.52 15.74 -3.10
N GLN A 147 -14.65 15.64 -3.78
CA GLN A 147 -15.66 16.69 -3.80
C GLN A 147 -16.16 17.03 -2.39
N MET A 148 -16.49 16.04 -1.58
CA MET A 148 -16.87 16.22 -0.18
C MET A 148 -15.78 16.99 0.60
N THR A 149 -14.52 16.58 0.42
CA THR A 149 -13.37 17.25 1.06
C THR A 149 -13.30 18.74 0.67
N ASP A 150 -13.50 19.05 -0.60
CA ASP A 150 -13.47 20.44 -1.10
C ASP A 150 -14.66 21.25 -0.56
N MET A 151 -15.86 20.67 -0.51
CA MET A 151 -17.03 21.30 0.09
C MET A 151 -16.82 21.64 1.57
N VAL A 152 -16.23 20.72 2.32
CA VAL A 152 -15.87 20.93 3.74
C VAL A 152 -14.86 22.05 3.87
N LYS A 153 -13.77 22.02 3.12
CA LYS A 153 -12.71 23.03 3.16
C LYS A 153 -13.21 24.44 2.79
N ASN A 154 -14.14 24.51 1.85
CA ASN A 154 -14.73 25.76 1.39
C ASN A 154 -15.92 26.23 2.24
N GLY A 155 -16.21 25.54 3.34
CA GLY A 155 -17.26 25.93 4.28
C GLY A 155 -18.70 25.77 3.75
N VAL A 156 -18.91 25.03 2.66
CA VAL A 156 -20.23 24.88 2.00
C VAL A 156 -21.28 24.31 2.96
N ILE A 157 -20.86 23.41 3.85
CA ILE A 157 -21.76 22.78 4.86
C ILE A 157 -21.62 23.42 6.25
N GLY A 158 -20.88 24.53 6.36
CA GLY A 158 -20.64 25.21 7.61
C GLY A 158 -19.73 24.42 8.56
N LYS A 159 -19.89 24.68 9.87
CA LYS A 159 -19.10 24.00 10.90
C LYS A 159 -19.58 22.56 11.08
N ILE A 160 -18.66 21.61 10.96
CA ILE A 160 -18.96 20.20 11.20
C ILE A 160 -19.12 19.97 12.72
N HIS A 161 -20.26 19.41 13.09
CA HIS A 161 -20.54 19.00 14.47
C HIS A 161 -20.45 17.50 14.70
N LYS A 162 -20.75 16.71 13.66
CA LYS A 162 -20.77 15.25 13.75
C LYS A 162 -20.45 14.64 12.39
N VAL A 163 -19.68 13.54 12.40
CA VAL A 163 -19.43 12.67 11.26
C VAL A 163 -19.95 11.29 11.59
N CYS A 164 -20.78 10.70 10.72
CA CYS A 164 -21.29 9.34 10.86
C CYS A 164 -20.93 8.52 9.62
N LEU A 165 -20.35 7.33 9.83
CA LEU A 165 -20.05 6.37 8.77
C LEU A 165 -20.98 5.17 8.92
N LEU A 166 -21.66 4.84 7.83
CA LEU A 166 -22.51 3.65 7.75
C LEU A 166 -21.81 2.61 6.85
N TYR A 167 -21.61 1.42 7.37
CA TYR A 167 -21.01 0.31 6.64
C TYR A 167 -22.11 -0.57 6.05
N THR A 168 -22.08 -0.78 4.74
CA THR A 168 -23.09 -1.58 4.05
C THR A 168 -23.02 -3.07 4.41
N SER A 169 -21.86 -3.57 4.82
CA SER A 169 -21.70 -4.95 5.28
C SER A 169 -22.50 -5.28 6.52
N ASP A 170 -22.74 -4.27 7.35
CA ASP A 170 -23.50 -4.38 8.61
C ASP A 170 -24.84 -3.65 8.54
N ALA A 171 -25.30 -3.33 7.33
CA ALA A 171 -26.46 -2.47 7.11
C ALA A 171 -27.75 -2.98 7.81
N ALA A 172 -27.94 -4.30 7.86
CA ALA A 172 -29.11 -4.90 8.52
C ALA A 172 -29.02 -4.67 10.05
N ASP A 173 -27.88 -4.90 10.65
CA ASP A 173 -27.67 -4.70 12.08
C ASP A 173 -27.67 -3.22 12.44
N ASP A 174 -27.07 -2.39 11.61
CA ASP A 174 -27.05 -0.94 11.78
C ASP A 174 -28.44 -0.34 11.63
N SER A 175 -29.27 -0.83 10.71
CA SER A 175 -30.64 -0.35 10.55
C SER A 175 -31.51 -0.67 11.78
N LEU A 176 -31.31 -1.85 12.38
CA LEU A 176 -31.99 -2.21 13.62
C LEU A 176 -31.53 -1.35 14.79
N ARG A 177 -30.24 -1.07 14.88
CA ARG A 177 -29.72 -0.17 15.91
C ARG A 177 -30.14 1.27 15.70
N VAL A 178 -30.22 1.73 14.48
CA VAL A 178 -30.72 3.04 14.15
C VAL A 178 -32.20 3.17 14.51
N ASP A 179 -32.99 2.14 14.23
CA ASP A 179 -34.41 2.15 14.54
C ASP A 179 -34.65 2.18 16.05
N LEU A 180 -33.89 1.41 16.79
CA LEU A 180 -33.88 1.47 18.25
C LEU A 180 -33.24 2.75 18.78
N GLY A 181 -32.22 3.21 18.12
CA GLY A 181 -31.46 4.39 18.44
C GLY A 181 -32.00 5.62 17.76
N GLY A 182 -32.71 5.51 16.65
CA GLY A 182 -33.27 6.66 15.93
C GLY A 182 -34.10 7.55 16.83
N ARG A 183 -34.52 6.92 17.83
CA ARG A 183 -35.01 7.65 19.01
C ARG A 183 -33.91 8.04 19.99
N ARG A 184 -32.70 7.58 19.72
CA ARG A 184 -31.50 7.77 20.53
C ARG A 184 -30.44 8.51 19.78
N ILE A 185 -30.64 8.67 18.50
CA ILE A 185 -29.72 9.44 17.66
C ILE A 185 -30.21 10.86 17.60
#